data_8b116d6ea56e595b5f3e87e196be1207
#
_entry.id   8b116d6ea56e595b5f3e87e196be1207
#
_cell.length_a   1.000
_cell.length_b   1.000
_cell.length_c   1.000
_cell.angle_alpha   90.00
_cell.angle_beta   90.00
_cell.angle_gamma   90.00
#
_symmetry.space_group_name_H-M   'P 1'
#
loop_
_entity.id
_entity.type
_entity.pdbx_description
1 polymer ?
#
loop_
_entity_poly.entity_id
_entity_poly.type
_entity_poly.pdbx_seq_one_letter_code
_entity_poly.pdbx_strand_id
1 'polypeptide(L)'
;QSVKTIYPTKDWAISDFVVTAPEFGAKAEPGFDNRAAFQAAIDAAYQSGGGVVYIPAGNYEFRSTQVGTKNVRVRQGHSETKKDFHFEYVLRLHPGVQLRGDWADPASHNGKVLGTILEVRVGKDSPNYDGSVESWWNDGQADNALRTTYTSIADRFIEMNAGTGVTNLSIWYPEQDIHHVKPYPWTLFQTQGDCATIERVTLVNSYNGFNSAPSELHYVLNSYMTALNKGIEVHVCTDIGRIENVRISPEYWANSGLPGAPSLEDVTAYTRANGTGYQMHRSDWEYVSYLYISGYKTGVWIGREPGFADAPNAQLYEVHVGGCGNGLYVEDVNPYGILISNSSFGAGQDGNAVYFYKDFSTSVQFNGVDFKGSVVGDGDGGVVSFESCTFSEYNDYALRMNRGNVLLSQCEFKKNAGHVYLGANMHTLKSVNSGDKSKLKVDNHS
;
A
#
# COMPACT_ATOMS: atom_id res chain seq x y z
N GLN A 1 25.39 -16.45 10.81
CA GLN A 1 24.93 -17.83 10.63
C GLN A 1 25.12 -18.26 9.18
N SER A 2 25.73 -19.41 8.94
CA SER A 2 25.97 -19.93 7.59
C SER A 2 24.94 -21.00 7.25
N VAL A 3 24.37 -20.91 6.06
CA VAL A 3 23.60 -21.99 5.47
C VAL A 3 24.58 -22.98 4.86
N LYS A 4 24.70 -24.16 5.44
CA LYS A 4 25.69 -25.20 5.01
C LYS A 4 25.10 -26.22 4.06
N THR A 5 23.82 -26.22 3.84
CA THR A 5 23.14 -27.17 2.98
C THR A 5 21.92 -26.54 2.31
N ILE A 6 21.56 -27.03 1.15
CA ILE A 6 20.32 -26.70 0.47
C ILE A 6 19.09 -27.36 1.10
N TYR A 7 19.28 -28.30 2.00
CA TYR A 7 18.21 -29.00 2.70
C TYR A 7 18.11 -28.47 4.13
N PRO A 8 17.04 -27.71 4.47
CA PRO A 8 16.85 -27.20 5.82
C PRO A 8 16.72 -28.36 6.82
N THR A 9 17.31 -28.20 7.98
CA THR A 9 17.19 -29.12 9.11
C THR A 9 16.48 -28.42 10.28
N LYS A 10 15.86 -29.20 11.14
CA LYS A 10 15.20 -28.67 12.33
C LYS A 10 16.16 -28.10 13.39
N ASP A 11 17.41 -28.46 13.29
CA ASP A 11 18.43 -28.14 14.29
C ASP A 11 19.22 -26.87 13.95
N TRP A 12 18.81 -26.17 12.90
CA TRP A 12 19.46 -24.90 12.55
C TRP A 12 19.06 -23.78 13.49
N ALA A 13 20.04 -23.18 14.12
CA ALA A 13 19.82 -21.93 14.80
C ALA A 13 19.55 -20.82 13.77
N ILE A 14 18.41 -20.13 13.91
CA ILE A 14 18.03 -19.03 13.02
C ILE A 14 18.84 -17.78 13.39
N SER A 15 19.05 -17.56 14.67
CA SER A 15 19.71 -16.38 15.20
C SER A 15 20.25 -16.65 16.61
N ASP A 16 21.24 -15.87 17.00
CA ASP A 16 21.70 -15.76 18.39
C ASP A 16 20.84 -14.79 19.23
N PHE A 17 19.98 -13.99 18.57
CA PHE A 17 19.10 -13.03 19.22
C PHE A 17 17.65 -13.56 19.21
N VAL A 18 17.37 -14.51 20.09
CA VAL A 18 16.02 -15.09 20.25
C VAL A 18 15.29 -14.32 21.34
N VAL A 19 14.16 -13.69 21.00
CA VAL A 19 13.43 -12.79 21.93
C VAL A 19 13.00 -13.46 23.25
N THR A 20 12.77 -14.78 23.21
CA THR A 20 12.37 -15.58 24.39
C THR A 20 13.54 -16.08 25.22
N ALA A 21 14.77 -15.82 24.79
CA ALA A 21 15.96 -16.19 25.58
C ALA A 21 15.95 -15.41 26.94
N PRO A 22 16.51 -16.02 28.01
CA PRO A 22 16.45 -15.44 29.36
C PRO A 22 16.96 -14.01 29.44
N GLU A 23 17.95 -13.64 28.65
CA GLU A 23 18.53 -12.29 28.61
C GLU A 23 17.58 -11.23 28.06
N PHE A 24 16.60 -11.60 27.22
CA PHE A 24 15.61 -10.69 26.67
C PHE A 24 14.25 -10.84 27.34
N GLY A 25 13.83 -12.09 27.57
CA GLY A 25 12.70 -12.42 28.43
C GLY A 25 11.31 -12.21 27.82
N ALA A 26 11.18 -12.21 26.49
CA ALA A 26 9.87 -12.14 25.85
C ALA A 26 9.02 -13.39 26.17
N LYS A 27 7.70 -13.20 26.29
CA LYS A 27 6.76 -14.25 26.64
C LYS A 27 5.51 -14.21 25.77
N ALA A 28 5.15 -15.34 25.21
CA ALA A 28 3.89 -15.54 24.51
C ALA A 28 2.77 -15.82 25.53
N GLU A 29 2.54 -14.92 26.46
CA GLU A 29 1.57 -15.03 27.55
C GLU A 29 0.60 -13.84 27.53
N PRO A 30 -0.72 -14.08 27.69
CA PRO A 30 -1.69 -13.01 27.78
C PRO A 30 -1.34 -12.00 28.89
N GLY A 31 -1.43 -10.72 28.58
CA GLY A 31 -1.17 -9.62 29.51
C GLY A 31 0.30 -9.22 29.66
N PHE A 32 1.23 -10.00 29.13
CA PHE A 32 2.65 -9.63 29.17
C PHE A 32 3.00 -8.65 28.05
N ASP A 33 3.54 -7.47 28.40
CA ASP A 33 3.99 -6.49 27.42
C ASP A 33 5.41 -6.81 26.94
N ASN A 34 5.52 -7.24 25.69
CA ASN A 34 6.77 -7.67 25.08
C ASN A 34 7.63 -6.54 24.51
N ARG A 35 7.18 -5.27 24.58
CA ARG A 35 7.90 -4.16 23.95
C ARG A 35 9.37 -4.08 24.38
N ALA A 36 9.63 -4.07 25.70
CA ALA A 36 10.98 -3.91 26.21
C ALA A 36 11.88 -5.11 25.86
N ALA A 37 11.35 -6.33 25.93
CA ALA A 37 12.10 -7.55 25.60
C ALA A 37 12.49 -7.59 24.11
N PHE A 38 11.57 -7.26 23.22
CA PHE A 38 11.85 -7.20 21.78
C PHE A 38 12.85 -6.09 21.46
N GLN A 39 12.69 -4.90 22.07
CA GLN A 39 13.63 -3.80 21.83
C GLN A 39 15.03 -4.14 22.33
N ALA A 40 15.16 -4.83 23.46
CA ALA A 40 16.46 -5.29 23.97
C ALA A 40 17.15 -6.25 22.99
N ALA A 41 16.43 -7.18 22.39
CA ALA A 41 16.98 -8.07 21.39
C ALA A 41 17.39 -7.31 20.11
N ILE A 42 16.60 -6.35 19.67
CA ILE A 42 16.91 -5.48 18.53
C ILE A 42 18.18 -4.66 18.80
N ASP A 43 18.29 -4.08 19.99
CA ASP A 43 19.44 -3.28 20.39
C ASP A 43 20.72 -4.14 20.46
N ALA A 44 20.63 -5.36 21.00
CA ALA A 44 21.73 -6.31 21.05
C ALA A 44 22.21 -6.72 19.65
N ALA A 45 21.29 -7.02 18.75
CA ALA A 45 21.62 -7.34 17.36
C ALA A 45 22.33 -6.14 16.68
N TYR A 46 21.83 -4.94 16.87
CA TYR A 46 22.45 -3.73 16.33
C TYR A 46 23.87 -3.50 16.87
N GLN A 47 24.06 -3.62 18.18
CA GLN A 47 25.37 -3.48 18.83
C GLN A 47 26.39 -4.51 18.34
N SER A 48 25.91 -5.66 17.85
CA SER A 48 26.72 -6.70 17.25
C SER A 48 27.04 -6.49 15.77
N GLY A 49 26.61 -5.34 15.21
CA GLY A 49 26.83 -5.02 13.80
C GLY A 49 25.66 -5.36 12.88
N GLY A 50 24.48 -5.58 13.42
CA GLY A 50 23.27 -6.00 12.72
C GLY A 50 23.01 -7.50 12.88
N GLY A 51 21.90 -7.98 12.34
CA GLY A 51 21.55 -9.38 12.40
C GLY A 51 20.05 -9.65 12.48
N VAL A 52 19.72 -10.92 12.67
CA VAL A 52 18.33 -11.39 12.76
C VAL A 52 17.92 -11.52 14.22
N VAL A 53 16.83 -10.87 14.57
CA VAL A 53 16.11 -11.09 15.85
C VAL A 53 15.01 -12.09 15.57
N TYR A 54 15.12 -13.27 16.16
CA TYR A 54 14.19 -14.37 15.93
C TYR A 54 13.08 -14.40 16.97
N ILE A 55 11.86 -14.59 16.49
CA ILE A 55 10.64 -14.63 17.28
C ILE A 55 9.99 -16.01 17.08
N PRO A 56 10.11 -16.95 18.02
CA PRO A 56 9.45 -18.26 17.92
C PRO A 56 7.95 -18.14 17.75
N ALA A 57 7.30 -19.18 17.23
CA ALA A 57 5.86 -19.22 17.10
C ALA A 57 5.17 -18.96 18.47
N GLY A 58 4.13 -18.16 18.45
CA GLY A 58 3.37 -17.74 19.63
C GLY A 58 2.75 -16.37 19.44
N ASN A 59 1.88 -15.99 20.38
CA ASN A 59 1.20 -14.70 20.40
C ASN A 59 1.88 -13.77 21.40
N TYR A 60 2.43 -12.68 20.91
CA TYR A 60 3.17 -11.70 21.73
C TYR A 60 2.43 -10.39 21.77
N GLU A 61 1.99 -9.99 22.97
CA GLU A 61 1.28 -8.73 23.17
C GLU A 61 2.23 -7.54 23.30
N PHE A 62 1.79 -6.40 22.74
CA PHE A 62 2.45 -5.09 22.88
C PHE A 62 1.46 -4.09 23.45
N ARG A 63 1.79 -3.50 24.61
CA ARG A 63 0.86 -2.70 25.42
C ARG A 63 1.38 -1.30 25.76
N SER A 64 2.60 -0.97 25.37
CA SER A 64 3.22 0.33 25.65
C SER A 64 3.90 0.91 24.43
N THR A 65 4.09 2.23 24.45
CA THR A 65 4.77 3.00 23.42
C THR A 65 6.00 3.70 23.95
N GLN A 66 6.83 4.19 23.04
CA GLN A 66 7.89 5.16 23.28
C GLN A 66 7.59 6.42 22.45
N VAL A 67 8.13 7.54 22.90
CA VAL A 67 8.03 8.81 22.17
C VAL A 67 9.31 9.04 21.38
N GLY A 68 9.16 9.24 20.08
CA GLY A 68 10.21 9.71 19.21
C GLY A 68 10.07 11.22 18.96
N THR A 69 11.18 11.86 18.64
CA THR A 69 11.20 13.27 18.27
C THR A 69 11.90 13.45 16.94
N LYS A 70 11.30 14.21 16.03
CA LYS A 70 11.91 14.60 14.78
C LYS A 70 11.99 16.13 14.71
N ASN A 71 13.21 16.63 14.55
CA ASN A 71 13.46 18.04 14.33
C ASN A 71 13.30 18.37 12.86
N VAL A 72 12.42 19.28 12.54
CA VAL A 72 12.07 19.62 11.17
C VAL A 72 12.22 21.09 10.92
N ARG A 73 12.79 21.43 9.75
CA ARG A 73 12.78 22.77 9.22
C ARG A 73 11.39 23.16 8.76
N VAL A 74 10.93 24.27 9.26
CA VAL A 74 9.64 24.84 8.97
C VAL A 74 9.81 26.21 8.36
N ARG A 75 9.27 26.42 7.18
CA ARG A 75 9.23 27.73 6.53
C ARG A 75 7.86 28.38 6.75
N GLN A 76 7.89 29.62 7.22
CA GLN A 76 6.74 30.52 7.19
C GLN A 76 7.13 31.77 6.41
N GLY A 77 6.66 31.90 5.19
CA GLY A 77 7.06 32.96 4.28
C GLY A 77 8.56 32.94 4.02
N HIS A 78 9.27 34.03 4.40
CA HIS A 78 10.73 34.12 4.24
C HIS A 78 11.53 33.69 5.47
N SER A 79 10.87 33.32 6.56
CA SER A 79 11.53 32.86 7.77
C SER A 79 11.58 31.33 7.85
N GLU A 80 12.70 30.81 8.31
CA GLU A 80 12.93 29.39 8.52
C GLU A 80 13.19 29.13 10.00
N THR A 81 12.41 28.25 10.59
CA THR A 81 12.58 27.83 11.98
C THR A 81 12.69 26.31 12.06
N LYS A 82 13.34 25.81 13.12
CA LYS A 82 13.33 24.38 13.42
C LYS A 82 12.31 24.11 14.49
N LYS A 83 11.52 23.05 14.33
CA LYS A 83 10.52 22.63 15.28
C LYS A 83 10.63 21.13 15.55
N ASP A 84 10.49 20.76 16.82
CA ASP A 84 10.41 19.37 17.23
C ASP A 84 8.98 18.86 17.12
N PHE A 85 8.83 17.74 16.44
CA PHE A 85 7.59 16.98 16.35
C PHE A 85 7.75 15.68 17.10
N HIS A 86 6.73 15.31 17.86
CA HIS A 86 6.69 14.08 18.63
C HIS A 86 5.78 13.06 17.96
N PHE A 87 6.17 11.81 18.01
CA PHE A 87 5.38 10.69 17.54
C PHE A 87 5.59 9.49 18.47
N GLU A 88 4.61 8.59 18.49
CA GLU A 88 4.71 7.35 19.24
C GLU A 88 5.15 6.19 18.33
N TYR A 89 5.96 5.30 18.90
CA TYR A 89 6.33 4.03 18.27
C TYR A 89 6.40 2.92 19.31
N VAL A 90 6.27 1.68 18.88
CA VAL A 90 6.39 0.52 19.77
C VAL A 90 7.79 -0.10 19.64
N LEU A 91 8.19 -0.46 18.43
CA LEU A 91 9.50 -1.03 18.14
C LEU A 91 10.25 -0.15 17.12
N ARG A 92 11.55 -0.02 17.34
CA ARG A 92 12.46 0.65 16.42
C ARG A 92 13.51 -0.31 15.94
N LEU A 93 13.51 -0.63 14.66
CA LEU A 93 14.56 -1.41 14.04
C LEU A 93 15.72 -0.50 13.69
N HIS A 94 16.87 -0.76 14.29
CA HIS A 94 18.12 -0.09 13.93
C HIS A 94 18.68 -0.60 12.60
N PRO A 95 19.51 0.19 11.91
CA PRO A 95 20.08 -0.22 10.61
C PRO A 95 20.70 -1.61 10.66
N GLY A 96 20.39 -2.43 9.65
CA GLY A 96 20.93 -3.78 9.53
C GLY A 96 20.26 -4.85 10.40
N VAL A 97 19.16 -4.51 11.11
CA VAL A 97 18.42 -5.47 11.94
C VAL A 97 17.17 -5.97 11.22
N GLN A 98 16.96 -7.28 11.26
CA GLN A 98 15.77 -7.96 10.72
C GLN A 98 14.98 -8.63 11.86
N LEU A 99 13.67 -8.38 11.93
CA LEU A 99 12.75 -9.22 12.70
C LEU A 99 12.32 -10.41 11.86
N ARG A 100 12.41 -11.61 12.41
CA ARG A 100 11.99 -12.83 11.74
C ARG A 100 11.23 -13.76 12.69
N GLY A 101 10.03 -14.13 12.29
CA GLY A 101 9.21 -15.12 12.99
C GLY A 101 9.14 -16.47 12.29
N ASP A 102 8.19 -17.27 12.73
CA ASP A 102 7.71 -18.48 12.07
C ASP A 102 6.35 -18.17 11.45
N TRP A 103 6.29 -18.10 10.13
CA TRP A 103 5.08 -17.72 9.42
C TRP A 103 4.49 -18.89 8.66
N ALA A 104 3.19 -19.04 8.77
CA ALA A 104 2.45 -19.94 7.93
C ALA A 104 1.76 -19.13 6.82
N ASP A 105 1.97 -19.53 5.57
CA ASP A 105 1.33 -18.89 4.42
C ASP A 105 -0.20 -19.05 4.49
N PRO A 106 -0.98 -17.97 4.58
CA PRO A 106 -2.44 -18.05 4.64
C PRO A 106 -3.05 -18.77 3.43
N ALA A 107 -2.46 -18.65 2.26
CA ALA A 107 -2.95 -19.34 1.06
C ALA A 107 -2.89 -20.86 1.20
N SER A 108 -1.91 -21.38 1.93
CA SER A 108 -1.75 -22.82 2.20
C SER A 108 -2.55 -23.32 3.41
N HIS A 109 -3.20 -22.41 4.15
CA HIS A 109 -3.91 -22.72 5.40
C HIS A 109 -5.34 -22.18 5.43
N ASN A 110 -6.01 -22.09 4.29
CA ASN A 110 -7.39 -21.60 4.16
C ASN A 110 -7.60 -20.19 4.79
N GLY A 111 -6.64 -19.32 4.66
CA GLY A 111 -6.65 -17.96 5.21
C GLY A 111 -6.25 -17.85 6.68
N LYS A 112 -6.07 -18.96 7.38
CA LYS A 112 -5.77 -18.95 8.82
C LYS A 112 -4.39 -18.37 9.11
N VAL A 113 -4.34 -17.57 10.17
CA VAL A 113 -3.12 -16.97 10.71
C VAL A 113 -2.55 -17.87 11.79
N LEU A 114 -1.37 -18.41 11.54
CA LEU A 114 -0.67 -19.36 12.40
C LEU A 114 0.80 -18.96 12.53
N GLY A 115 1.45 -19.44 13.59
CA GLY A 115 2.87 -19.20 13.81
C GLY A 115 3.14 -18.01 14.74
N THR A 116 4.03 -17.11 14.35
CA THR A 116 4.36 -15.91 15.12
C THR A 116 3.34 -14.81 14.86
N ILE A 117 2.67 -14.36 15.92
CA ILE A 117 1.67 -13.30 15.86
C ILE A 117 2.04 -12.18 16.84
N LEU A 118 2.20 -10.98 16.33
CA LEU A 118 2.37 -9.79 17.16
C LEU A 118 0.99 -9.16 17.40
N GLU A 119 0.55 -9.16 18.66
CA GLU A 119 -0.73 -8.61 19.08
C GLU A 119 -0.57 -7.17 19.55
N VAL A 120 -1.06 -6.22 18.76
CA VAL A 120 -0.96 -4.80 19.06
C VAL A 120 -2.15 -4.36 19.89
N ARG A 121 -1.94 -4.09 21.17
CA ARG A 121 -2.96 -3.66 22.14
C ARG A 121 -2.76 -2.21 22.60
N VAL A 122 -2.14 -1.40 21.78
CA VAL A 122 -1.84 0.00 22.02
C VAL A 122 -2.06 0.81 20.76
N GLY A 123 -2.25 2.11 20.89
CA GLY A 123 -2.43 3.03 19.76
C GLY A 123 -3.85 3.14 19.22
N LYS A 124 -4.83 2.50 19.85
CA LYS A 124 -6.24 2.64 19.50
C LYS A 124 -6.68 4.09 19.63
N ASP A 125 -7.35 4.60 18.59
CA ASP A 125 -7.85 5.97 18.55
C ASP A 125 -6.73 7.04 18.61
N SER A 126 -5.53 6.71 18.08
CA SER A 126 -4.39 7.63 18.05
C SER A 126 -4.75 8.91 17.29
N PRO A 127 -4.53 10.08 17.87
CA PRO A 127 -4.78 11.35 17.20
C PRO A 127 -3.75 11.67 16.11
N ASN A 128 -2.59 11.00 16.12
CA ASN A 128 -1.49 11.21 15.17
C ASN A 128 -1.26 9.99 14.26
N TYR A 129 -2.32 9.25 13.94
CA TYR A 129 -2.24 8.03 13.12
C TYR A 129 -1.78 8.28 11.69
N ASP A 130 -1.96 9.49 11.16
CA ASP A 130 -1.60 9.88 9.79
C ASP A 130 -0.55 11.00 9.71
N GLY A 131 -0.08 11.52 10.86
CA GLY A 131 0.84 12.64 10.94
C GLY A 131 0.16 14.00 10.80
N SER A 132 -1.17 14.08 10.83
CA SER A 132 -1.90 15.34 10.69
C SER A 132 -1.82 16.21 11.95
N VAL A 133 -0.88 17.16 11.96
CA VAL A 133 -0.73 18.17 13.01
C VAL A 133 -1.51 19.42 12.61
N GLU A 134 -2.62 19.65 13.25
CA GLU A 134 -3.68 20.55 12.83
C GLU A 134 -3.31 22.01 12.56
N SER A 135 -2.34 22.59 13.23
CA SER A 135 -2.18 24.04 13.27
C SER A 135 -1.46 24.67 12.08
N TRP A 136 -0.92 23.86 11.18
CA TRP A 136 0.01 24.31 10.15
C TRP A 136 -0.65 24.49 8.78
N TRP A 137 -1.74 23.82 8.57
CA TRP A 137 -2.43 23.71 7.29
C TRP A 137 -3.41 24.84 7.02
N ASN A 138 -3.78 25.59 8.05
CA ASN A 138 -4.87 26.53 8.00
C ASN A 138 -4.49 27.97 7.63
N ASP A 139 -3.20 28.27 7.45
CA ASP A 139 -2.76 29.63 7.10
C ASP A 139 -2.69 29.91 5.60
N GLY A 140 -3.13 28.98 4.76
CA GLY A 140 -3.22 29.14 3.31
C GLY A 140 -1.87 29.14 2.57
N GLN A 141 -0.76 28.96 3.26
CA GLN A 141 0.59 28.95 2.71
C GLN A 141 1.34 27.66 3.04
N ALA A 142 0.79 26.54 2.59
CA ALA A 142 1.47 25.26 2.76
C ALA A 142 2.82 25.25 2.04
N ASP A 143 3.89 25.33 2.80
CA ASP A 143 5.24 25.04 2.30
C ASP A 143 5.30 23.54 1.96
N ASN A 144 5.75 23.23 0.76
CA ASN A 144 5.88 21.86 0.26
C ASN A 144 6.75 20.97 1.16
N ALA A 145 7.80 21.53 1.76
CA ALA A 145 8.66 20.84 2.71
C ALA A 145 7.93 20.35 3.95
N LEU A 146 6.90 21.07 4.42
CA LEU A 146 6.08 20.67 5.55
C LEU A 146 5.20 19.46 5.27
N ARG A 147 4.62 19.39 4.11
CA ARG A 147 3.72 18.29 3.74
C ARG A 147 4.46 16.95 3.63
N THR A 148 5.66 16.95 3.09
CA THR A 148 6.49 15.74 3.03
C THR A 148 6.98 15.29 4.41
N THR A 149 7.26 16.24 5.29
CA THR A 149 7.65 15.96 6.67
C THR A 149 6.53 15.42 7.52
N TYR A 150 5.34 15.80 7.21
CA TYR A 150 4.13 15.50 7.92
C TYR A 150 3.86 14.01 8.05
N THR A 151 3.91 13.27 6.94
CA THR A 151 3.80 11.82 6.96
C THR A 151 4.90 11.18 7.80
N SER A 152 6.10 11.76 7.82
CA SER A 152 7.25 11.21 8.55
C SER A 152 7.17 11.33 10.06
N ILE A 153 6.18 12.07 10.60
CA ILE A 153 5.92 12.20 12.05
C ILE A 153 4.67 11.45 12.51
N ALA A 154 4.06 10.65 11.65
CA ALA A 154 2.94 9.80 12.05
C ALA A 154 3.35 8.76 13.09
N ASP A 155 2.43 8.43 13.97
CA ASP A 155 2.60 7.32 14.90
C ASP A 155 2.74 5.99 14.15
N ARG A 156 3.53 5.06 14.70
CA ARG A 156 3.82 3.76 14.07
C ARG A 156 3.99 2.64 15.09
N PHE A 157 3.68 1.43 14.69
CA PHE A 157 3.99 0.25 15.49
C PHE A 157 5.46 -0.14 15.35
N ILE A 158 5.93 -0.44 14.14
CA ILE A 158 7.33 -0.74 13.86
C ILE A 158 7.94 0.33 12.99
N GLU A 159 8.93 1.04 13.53
CA GLU A 159 9.78 1.97 12.78
C GLU A 159 10.94 1.20 12.15
N MET A 160 11.08 1.32 10.84
CA MET A 160 12.08 0.62 10.03
C MET A 160 13.11 1.63 9.51
N ASN A 161 14.35 1.54 9.99
CA ASN A 161 15.47 2.33 9.48
C ASN A 161 16.15 1.67 8.28
N ALA A 162 17.27 2.22 7.81
CA ALA A 162 18.00 1.72 6.66
C ALA A 162 18.43 0.25 6.78
N GLY A 163 18.26 -0.52 5.73
CA GLY A 163 18.69 -1.92 5.68
C GLY A 163 17.99 -2.83 6.69
N THR A 164 16.76 -2.51 7.06
CA THR A 164 15.97 -3.32 8.00
C THR A 164 15.00 -4.25 7.29
N GLY A 165 14.49 -5.23 8.02
CA GLY A 165 13.49 -6.15 7.51
C GLY A 165 12.49 -6.60 8.56
N VAL A 166 11.26 -6.86 8.13
CA VAL A 166 10.23 -7.58 8.88
C VAL A 166 9.80 -8.76 8.04
N THR A 167 9.96 -9.96 8.56
CA THR A 167 9.75 -11.17 7.77
C THR A 167 9.17 -12.31 8.59
N ASN A 168 8.36 -13.13 7.93
CA ASN A 168 7.83 -14.38 8.46
C ASN A 168 7.01 -14.22 9.76
N LEU A 169 6.10 -13.26 9.80
CA LEU A 169 5.23 -13.06 10.96
C LEU A 169 3.90 -12.43 10.57
N SER A 170 2.97 -12.44 11.50
CA SER A 170 1.67 -11.79 11.36
C SER A 170 1.50 -10.72 12.42
N ILE A 171 0.78 -9.66 12.09
CA ILE A 171 0.47 -8.55 12.99
C ILE A 171 -1.05 -8.37 13.07
N TRP A 172 -1.57 -8.32 14.28
CA TRP A 172 -2.99 -8.31 14.57
C TRP A 172 -3.33 -7.29 15.64
N TYR A 173 -4.46 -6.59 15.45
CA TYR A 173 -5.04 -5.64 16.39
C TYR A 173 -6.29 -6.24 17.01
N PRO A 174 -6.19 -6.92 18.18
CA PRO A 174 -7.31 -7.67 18.76
C PRO A 174 -8.49 -6.80 19.19
N GLU A 175 -8.25 -5.52 19.46
CA GLU A 175 -9.26 -4.58 19.94
C GLU A 175 -9.92 -3.77 18.81
N GLN A 176 -9.57 -4.03 17.54
CA GLN A 176 -10.25 -3.43 16.41
C GLN A 176 -11.62 -4.07 16.22
N ASP A 177 -12.61 -3.25 15.95
CA ASP A 177 -14.00 -3.68 15.74
C ASP A 177 -14.49 -3.15 14.38
N ILE A 178 -14.96 -4.05 13.52
CA ILE A 178 -15.41 -3.68 12.18
C ILE A 178 -16.69 -2.82 12.21
N HIS A 179 -17.49 -2.92 13.26
CA HIS A 179 -18.70 -2.11 13.42
C HIS A 179 -18.44 -0.75 14.07
N HIS A 180 -17.27 -0.57 14.68
CA HIS A 180 -16.81 0.67 15.33
C HIS A 180 -15.34 0.90 15.07
N VAL A 181 -14.96 0.94 13.79
CA VAL A 181 -13.56 1.05 13.40
C VAL A 181 -12.91 2.30 13.99
N LYS A 182 -11.75 2.08 14.60
CA LYS A 182 -10.93 3.14 15.17
C LYS A 182 -9.62 3.28 14.40
N PRO A 183 -9.09 4.48 14.24
CA PRO A 183 -7.75 4.66 13.70
C PRO A 183 -6.70 4.07 14.62
N TYR A 184 -5.70 3.48 14.00
CA TYR A 184 -4.46 3.01 14.62
C TYR A 184 -3.27 3.57 13.86
N PRO A 185 -2.10 3.68 14.51
CA PRO A 185 -0.85 4.05 13.86
C PRO A 185 -0.52 3.15 12.67
N TRP A 186 0.36 3.63 11.80
CA TRP A 186 0.94 2.81 10.75
C TRP A 186 1.56 1.54 11.33
N THR A 187 1.24 0.40 10.78
CA THR A 187 1.77 -0.87 11.28
C THR A 187 3.26 -0.99 11.01
N LEU A 188 3.67 -0.75 9.77
CA LEU A 188 5.06 -0.75 9.34
C LEU A 188 5.39 0.60 8.70
N PHE A 189 6.48 1.20 9.13
CA PHE A 189 6.81 2.55 8.75
C PHE A 189 8.31 2.65 8.42
N GLN A 190 8.62 2.84 7.13
CA GLN A 190 9.99 3.11 6.71
C GLN A 190 10.30 4.58 6.95
N THR A 191 11.20 4.84 7.88
CA THR A 191 11.74 6.19 8.13
C THR A 191 12.89 6.49 7.18
N GLN A 192 13.52 7.64 7.32
CA GLN A 192 14.64 8.03 6.47
C GLN A 192 15.74 6.97 6.44
N GLY A 193 16.05 6.49 5.24
CA GLY A 193 17.06 5.47 4.98
C GLY A 193 16.55 4.46 3.95
N ASP A 194 17.48 3.92 3.20
CA ASP A 194 17.17 3.06 2.08
C ASP A 194 17.02 1.59 2.49
N CYS A 195 16.34 0.82 1.67
CA CYS A 195 16.30 -0.64 1.78
C CYS A 195 15.53 -1.17 2.99
N ALA A 196 14.26 -0.84 3.13
CA ALA A 196 13.35 -1.57 4.02
C ALA A 196 12.71 -2.75 3.27
N THR A 197 12.76 -3.93 3.85
CA THR A 197 12.20 -5.16 3.27
C THR A 197 11.07 -5.70 4.15
N ILE A 198 9.94 -5.99 3.53
CA ILE A 198 8.79 -6.67 4.14
C ILE A 198 8.54 -7.93 3.32
N GLU A 199 8.71 -9.10 3.94
CA GLU A 199 8.61 -10.37 3.22
C GLU A 199 7.87 -11.43 4.04
N ARG A 200 6.91 -12.09 3.42
CA ARG A 200 6.10 -13.13 4.12
C ARG A 200 5.51 -12.61 5.42
N VAL A 201 4.78 -11.51 5.33
CA VAL A 201 4.07 -10.88 6.44
C VAL A 201 2.59 -10.89 6.16
N THR A 202 1.79 -11.20 7.19
CA THR A 202 0.35 -11.03 7.15
C THR A 202 -0.05 -9.89 8.08
N LEU A 203 -0.59 -8.80 7.51
CA LEU A 203 -1.24 -7.74 8.27
C LEU A 203 -2.73 -8.08 8.35
N VAL A 204 -3.18 -8.56 9.50
CA VAL A 204 -4.50 -9.18 9.63
C VAL A 204 -5.63 -8.16 9.50
N ASN A 205 -5.50 -7.03 10.20
CA ASN A 205 -6.55 -6.01 10.26
C ASN A 205 -5.97 -4.63 10.60
N SER A 206 -4.89 -4.25 9.95
CA SER A 206 -4.29 -2.94 10.10
C SER A 206 -5.28 -1.84 9.70
N TYR A 207 -5.33 -0.75 10.46
CA TYR A 207 -5.97 0.47 9.96
C TYR A 207 -5.17 1.04 8.80
N ASN A 208 -3.87 1.27 9.02
CA ASN A 208 -2.88 1.59 8.00
C ASN A 208 -1.77 0.54 7.98
N GLY A 209 -1.45 -0.01 6.82
CA GLY A 209 -0.49 -1.10 6.68
C GLY A 209 0.96 -0.64 6.65
N PHE A 210 1.49 -0.32 5.47
CA PHE A 210 2.87 0.12 5.27
C PHE A 210 2.94 1.52 4.66
N ASN A 211 3.78 2.36 5.26
CA ASN A 211 4.12 3.69 4.75
C ASN A 211 5.63 3.78 4.51
N SER A 212 6.03 4.16 3.29
CA SER A 212 7.45 4.35 2.99
C SER A 212 8.01 5.63 3.59
N ALA A 213 7.15 6.61 3.99
CA ALA A 213 7.58 7.97 4.24
C ALA A 213 8.46 8.50 3.09
N PRO A 214 9.09 9.66 3.15
CA PRO A 214 10.12 10.06 2.19
C PRO A 214 11.38 9.19 2.33
N SER A 215 11.39 8.04 1.68
CA SER A 215 12.46 7.03 1.74
C SER A 215 12.52 6.26 0.44
N GLU A 216 13.62 5.58 0.21
CA GLU A 216 13.92 4.91 -1.06
C GLU A 216 14.06 3.40 -0.90
N LEU A 217 14.04 2.69 -2.02
CA LEU A 217 14.37 1.26 -2.11
C LEU A 217 13.55 0.37 -1.17
N HIS A 218 12.27 0.68 -0.97
CA HIS A 218 11.39 -0.24 -0.27
C HIS A 218 11.15 -1.49 -1.11
N TYR A 219 11.05 -2.65 -0.43
CA TYR A 219 10.73 -3.91 -1.07
C TYR A 219 9.68 -4.66 -0.25
N VAL A 220 8.46 -4.74 -0.79
CA VAL A 220 7.35 -5.49 -0.18
C VAL A 220 7.05 -6.68 -1.05
N LEU A 221 7.19 -7.90 -0.51
CA LEU A 221 7.01 -9.11 -1.31
C LEU A 221 6.35 -10.26 -0.54
N ASN A 222 5.68 -11.13 -1.27
CA ASN A 222 5.09 -12.38 -0.76
C ASN A 222 4.22 -12.17 0.50
N SER A 223 3.46 -11.08 0.54
CA SER A 223 2.75 -10.67 1.74
C SER A 223 1.26 -10.49 1.50
N TYR A 224 0.51 -10.56 2.60
CA TYR A 224 -0.95 -10.46 2.60
C TYR A 224 -1.40 -9.39 3.58
N MET A 225 -2.47 -8.68 3.26
CA MET A 225 -3.04 -7.74 4.22
C MET A 225 -4.54 -7.50 4.02
N THR A 226 -5.21 -7.30 5.15
CA THR A 226 -6.44 -6.52 5.21
C THR A 226 -6.11 -5.19 5.86
N ALA A 227 -6.32 -4.10 5.14
CA ALA A 227 -6.17 -2.75 5.66
C ALA A 227 -7.51 -2.02 5.60
N LEU A 228 -7.85 -1.31 6.67
CA LEU A 228 -9.18 -0.69 6.78
C LEU A 228 -9.22 0.71 6.18
N ASN A 229 -8.07 1.41 6.16
CA ASN A 229 -7.94 2.73 5.57
C ASN A 229 -6.96 2.74 4.39
N LYS A 230 -5.69 2.42 4.61
CA LYS A 230 -4.66 2.36 3.57
C LYS A 230 -3.81 1.10 3.72
N GLY A 231 -3.64 0.37 2.62
CA GLY A 231 -2.78 -0.81 2.64
C GLY A 231 -1.31 -0.43 2.55
N ILE A 232 -0.89 0.09 1.41
CA ILE A 232 0.46 0.57 1.15
C ILE A 232 0.37 2.01 0.69
N GLU A 233 1.21 2.88 1.26
CA GLU A 233 1.35 4.26 0.81
C GLU A 233 2.83 4.59 0.59
N VAL A 234 3.16 5.01 -0.64
CA VAL A 234 4.52 5.36 -1.04
C VAL A 234 4.63 6.86 -1.23
N HIS A 235 5.66 7.46 -0.63
CA HIS A 235 5.95 8.89 -0.69
C HIS A 235 7.39 9.15 -1.10
N VAL A 236 7.58 10.11 -2.00
CA VAL A 236 8.90 10.68 -2.37
C VAL A 236 10.01 9.61 -2.44
N CYS A 237 9.71 8.54 -3.17
CA CYS A 237 10.70 7.52 -3.48
C CYS A 237 11.46 7.98 -4.73
N THR A 238 12.65 8.52 -4.55
CA THR A 238 13.48 9.05 -5.66
C THR A 238 14.40 8.01 -6.26
N ASP A 239 14.40 6.80 -5.72
CA ASP A 239 15.07 5.62 -6.26
C ASP A 239 14.18 4.40 -6.07
N ILE A 240 14.33 3.45 -6.91
CA ILE A 240 13.43 2.35 -7.26
C ILE A 240 12.81 1.65 -6.05
N GLY A 241 11.47 1.77 -5.88
CA GLY A 241 10.69 0.93 -4.98
C GLY A 241 10.10 -0.29 -5.70
N ARG A 242 9.84 -1.38 -4.95
CA ARG A 242 9.32 -2.63 -5.49
C ARG A 242 8.20 -3.20 -4.64
N ILE A 243 7.09 -3.54 -5.32
CA ILE A 243 5.97 -4.32 -4.74
C ILE A 243 5.84 -5.58 -5.57
N GLU A 244 5.95 -6.76 -4.95
CA GLU A 244 5.96 -8.03 -5.69
C GLU A 244 5.20 -9.12 -4.95
N ASN A 245 4.23 -9.73 -5.62
CA ASN A 245 3.42 -10.81 -5.07
C ASN A 245 2.78 -10.44 -3.72
N VAL A 246 1.98 -9.37 -3.73
CA VAL A 246 1.25 -8.86 -2.57
C VAL A 246 -0.25 -8.99 -2.82
N ARG A 247 -0.99 -9.39 -1.79
CA ARG A 247 -2.44 -9.49 -1.84
C ARG A 247 -3.07 -8.62 -0.76
N ILE A 248 -3.99 -7.76 -1.17
CA ILE A 248 -4.73 -6.84 -0.30
C ILE A 248 -6.22 -7.11 -0.47
N SER A 249 -6.85 -7.65 0.57
CA SER A 249 -8.24 -8.11 0.50
C SER A 249 -8.86 -8.15 1.90
N PRO A 250 -10.18 -8.01 2.02
CA PRO A 250 -10.91 -8.24 3.28
C PRO A 250 -10.73 -9.64 3.88
N GLU A 251 -10.34 -10.60 3.06
CA GLU A 251 -10.26 -12.02 3.43
C GLU A 251 -9.26 -12.31 4.55
N TYR A 252 -8.17 -11.55 4.65
CA TYR A 252 -7.08 -11.87 5.59
C TYR A 252 -7.43 -11.59 7.04
N TRP A 253 -8.46 -10.78 7.28
CA TRP A 253 -9.07 -10.67 8.60
C TRP A 253 -10.23 -11.66 8.77
N ALA A 254 -11.18 -11.67 7.84
CA ALA A 254 -12.37 -12.51 7.93
C ALA A 254 -12.06 -14.01 8.08
N ASN A 255 -11.06 -14.49 7.35
CA ASN A 255 -10.67 -15.91 7.33
C ASN A 255 -9.50 -16.25 8.27
N SER A 256 -9.02 -15.27 9.05
CA SER A 256 -7.82 -15.41 9.90
C SER A 256 -7.95 -16.51 10.96
N GLY A 257 -9.17 -16.85 11.37
CA GLY A 257 -9.42 -17.78 12.47
C GLY A 257 -9.08 -17.23 13.86
N LEU A 258 -8.72 -15.94 13.93
CA LEU A 258 -8.42 -15.26 15.18
C LEU A 258 -9.71 -14.86 15.93
N PRO A 259 -9.66 -14.72 17.26
CA PRO A 259 -10.83 -14.28 18.03
C PRO A 259 -11.38 -12.95 17.52
N GLY A 260 -12.70 -12.86 17.37
CA GLY A 260 -13.36 -11.66 16.92
C GLY A 260 -13.23 -11.36 15.43
N ALA A 261 -12.74 -12.29 14.61
CA ALA A 261 -12.72 -12.15 13.16
C ALA A 261 -14.15 -11.93 12.63
N PRO A 262 -14.43 -10.84 11.91
CA PRO A 262 -15.75 -10.54 11.40
C PRO A 262 -16.12 -11.41 10.19
N SER A 263 -17.36 -11.29 9.73
CA SER A 263 -17.75 -11.89 8.45
C SER A 263 -17.02 -11.20 7.28
N LEU A 264 -16.80 -11.93 6.20
CA LEU A 264 -16.23 -11.36 4.97
C LEU A 264 -17.11 -10.24 4.41
N GLU A 265 -18.43 -10.36 4.55
CA GLU A 265 -19.39 -9.35 4.11
C GLU A 265 -19.19 -8.04 4.87
N ASP A 266 -19.07 -8.06 6.20
CA ASP A 266 -18.89 -6.85 7.00
C ASP A 266 -17.56 -6.17 6.71
N VAL A 267 -16.46 -6.93 6.61
CA VAL A 267 -15.16 -6.35 6.29
C VAL A 267 -15.17 -5.75 4.90
N THR A 268 -15.74 -6.45 3.92
CA THR A 268 -15.85 -5.97 2.53
C THR A 268 -16.69 -4.69 2.45
N ALA A 269 -17.81 -4.64 3.15
CA ALA A 269 -18.66 -3.45 3.18
C ALA A 269 -17.89 -2.23 3.70
N TYR A 270 -17.08 -2.41 4.75
CA TYR A 270 -16.27 -1.32 5.29
C TYR A 270 -15.15 -0.89 4.33
N THR A 271 -14.36 -1.82 3.81
CA THR A 271 -13.22 -1.48 2.93
C THR A 271 -13.68 -0.88 1.60
N ARG A 272 -14.81 -1.33 1.05
CA ARG A 272 -15.42 -0.72 -0.14
C ARG A 272 -15.93 0.70 0.08
N ALA A 273 -16.34 1.02 1.29
CA ALA A 273 -16.78 2.38 1.62
C ALA A 273 -15.60 3.33 1.94
N ASN A 274 -14.50 2.81 2.51
CA ASN A 274 -13.50 3.64 3.18
C ASN A 274 -12.05 3.39 2.72
N GLY A 275 -11.70 2.19 2.25
CA GLY A 275 -10.31 1.77 2.12
C GLY A 275 -9.68 2.04 0.76
N THR A 276 -8.37 2.27 0.75
CA THR A 276 -7.50 2.28 -0.42
C THR A 276 -6.46 1.17 -0.29
N GLY A 277 -6.36 0.32 -1.32
CA GLY A 277 -5.41 -0.80 -1.26
C GLY A 277 -3.96 -0.35 -1.40
N TYR A 278 -3.62 0.31 -2.49
CA TYR A 278 -2.28 0.83 -2.77
C TYR A 278 -2.37 2.28 -3.23
N GLN A 279 -1.64 3.15 -2.57
CA GLN A 279 -1.57 4.58 -2.88
C GLN A 279 -0.14 4.97 -3.22
N MET A 280 0.08 5.31 -4.48
CA MET A 280 1.35 5.73 -5.01
C MET A 280 1.35 7.24 -5.21
N HIS A 281 2.07 7.95 -4.34
CA HIS A 281 2.47 9.34 -4.56
C HIS A 281 3.74 9.39 -5.39
N ARG A 282 4.49 10.49 -5.35
CA ARG A 282 5.73 10.58 -6.09
C ARG A 282 6.61 9.35 -5.87
N SER A 283 6.94 8.67 -6.93
CA SER A 283 7.92 7.60 -6.98
C SER A 283 8.60 7.64 -8.34
N ASP A 284 9.92 7.59 -8.36
CA ASP A 284 10.69 7.54 -9.59
C ASP A 284 10.99 6.07 -9.90
N TRP A 285 10.32 5.55 -10.95
CA TRP A 285 10.45 4.16 -11.39
C TRP A 285 10.00 3.12 -10.35
N GLU A 286 8.78 3.28 -9.83
CA GLU A 286 8.16 2.22 -9.03
C GLU A 286 7.91 0.97 -9.89
N TYR A 287 8.35 -0.20 -9.41
CA TYR A 287 8.07 -1.48 -10.06
C TYR A 287 7.07 -2.28 -9.24
N VAL A 288 5.92 -2.57 -9.85
CA VAL A 288 4.84 -3.33 -9.22
C VAL A 288 4.54 -4.54 -10.06
N SER A 289 4.67 -5.74 -9.47
CA SER A 289 4.35 -6.99 -10.16
C SER A 289 3.59 -7.95 -9.26
N TYR A 290 2.61 -8.66 -9.84
CA TYR A 290 1.78 -9.63 -9.12
C TYR A 290 1.12 -9.02 -7.88
N LEU A 291 0.47 -7.86 -8.04
CA LEU A 291 -0.35 -7.22 -7.02
C LEU A 291 -1.81 -7.56 -7.23
N TYR A 292 -2.45 -8.10 -6.18
CA TYR A 292 -3.86 -8.47 -6.22
C TYR A 292 -4.61 -7.68 -5.15
N ILE A 293 -5.63 -6.93 -5.58
CA ILE A 293 -6.46 -6.12 -4.68
C ILE A 293 -7.93 -6.39 -4.98
N SER A 294 -8.72 -6.59 -3.92
CA SER A 294 -10.16 -6.75 -4.06
C SER A 294 -10.95 -6.11 -2.92
N GLY A 295 -12.15 -5.60 -3.24
CA GLY A 295 -13.11 -5.16 -2.25
C GLY A 295 -12.81 -3.82 -1.57
N TYR A 296 -12.15 -2.88 -2.25
CA TYR A 296 -11.81 -1.55 -1.72
C TYR A 296 -12.62 -0.43 -2.40
N LYS A 297 -12.72 0.72 -1.74
CA LYS A 297 -13.24 1.95 -2.36
C LYS A 297 -12.39 2.32 -3.58
N THR A 298 -11.07 2.29 -3.41
CA THR A 298 -10.09 2.46 -4.48
C THR A 298 -9.05 1.34 -4.37
N GLY A 299 -8.86 0.58 -5.45
CA GLY A 299 -7.86 -0.47 -5.48
C GLY A 299 -6.46 0.12 -5.51
N VAL A 300 -6.11 0.78 -6.61
CA VAL A 300 -4.84 1.50 -6.79
C VAL A 300 -5.13 2.98 -7.05
N TRP A 301 -4.52 3.84 -6.26
CA TRP A 301 -4.54 5.28 -6.45
C TRP A 301 -3.13 5.75 -6.84
N ILE A 302 -3.05 6.58 -7.88
CA ILE A 302 -1.80 7.13 -8.42
C ILE A 302 -1.97 8.63 -8.56
N GLY A 303 -1.08 9.40 -7.94
CA GLY A 303 -1.20 10.84 -8.01
C GLY A 303 -0.05 11.62 -7.38
N ARG A 304 -0.26 12.92 -7.29
CA ARG A 304 0.74 13.85 -6.79
C ARG A 304 1.10 13.60 -5.34
N GLU A 305 2.35 13.87 -5.03
CA GLU A 305 2.77 14.01 -3.64
C GLU A 305 2.02 15.21 -3.00
N PRO A 306 1.43 15.04 -1.82
CA PRO A 306 0.75 16.13 -1.15
C PRO A 306 1.67 17.34 -0.98
N GLY A 307 1.28 18.48 -1.57
CA GLY A 307 2.05 19.72 -1.52
C GLY A 307 3.14 19.90 -2.56
N PHE A 308 3.34 18.91 -3.43
CA PHE A 308 4.25 18.99 -4.57
C PHE A 308 3.50 18.88 -5.89
N ALA A 309 4.07 19.44 -6.96
CA ALA A 309 3.58 19.20 -8.31
C ALA A 309 3.98 17.83 -8.85
N ASP A 310 4.94 17.17 -8.18
CA ASP A 310 5.54 15.93 -8.65
C ASP A 310 4.59 14.75 -8.46
N ALA A 311 4.46 13.96 -9.50
CA ALA A 311 3.70 12.73 -9.56
C ALA A 311 4.63 11.56 -9.89
N PRO A 312 4.18 10.30 -9.72
CA PRO A 312 5.03 9.13 -9.97
C PRO A 312 5.16 8.78 -11.44
N ASN A 313 6.17 7.99 -11.76
CA ASN A 313 6.20 7.10 -12.90
C ASN A 313 6.45 5.66 -12.43
N ALA A 314 5.96 4.70 -13.21
CA ALA A 314 5.96 3.30 -12.78
C ALA A 314 5.84 2.34 -13.95
N GLN A 315 6.18 1.08 -13.65
CA GLN A 315 5.79 -0.06 -14.46
C GLN A 315 4.99 -1.03 -13.61
N LEU A 316 3.77 -1.35 -14.05
CA LEU A 316 2.87 -2.28 -13.40
C LEU A 316 2.69 -3.51 -14.30
N TYR A 317 2.93 -4.69 -13.75
CA TYR A 317 2.84 -5.95 -14.45
C TYR A 317 2.06 -6.98 -13.62
N GLU A 318 1.08 -7.66 -14.23
CA GLU A 318 0.22 -8.62 -13.53
C GLU A 318 -0.42 -8.00 -12.26
N VAL A 319 -0.98 -6.81 -12.41
CA VAL A 319 -1.76 -6.15 -11.37
C VAL A 319 -3.23 -6.45 -11.60
N HIS A 320 -3.87 -7.11 -10.64
CA HIS A 320 -5.26 -7.56 -10.76
C HIS A 320 -6.10 -6.96 -9.64
N VAL A 321 -7.06 -6.13 -10.03
CA VAL A 321 -7.93 -5.40 -9.11
C VAL A 321 -9.37 -5.71 -9.42
N GLY A 322 -10.16 -6.08 -8.41
CA GLY A 322 -11.57 -6.41 -8.61
C GLY A 322 -12.48 -5.94 -7.48
N GLY A 323 -13.75 -5.77 -7.79
CA GLY A 323 -14.79 -5.44 -6.81
C GLY A 323 -14.60 -4.10 -6.09
N CYS A 324 -13.90 -3.15 -6.68
CA CYS A 324 -13.60 -1.84 -6.11
C CYS A 324 -14.56 -0.76 -6.63
N GLY A 325 -14.68 0.34 -5.89
CA GLY A 325 -15.39 1.54 -6.36
C GLY A 325 -14.68 2.15 -7.57
N ASN A 326 -13.37 2.36 -7.46
CA ASN A 326 -12.47 2.56 -8.60
C ASN A 326 -11.37 1.51 -8.55
N GLY A 327 -11.24 0.71 -9.60
CA GLY A 327 -10.15 -0.27 -9.68
C GLY A 327 -8.80 0.41 -9.72
N LEU A 328 -8.65 1.37 -10.63
CA LEU A 328 -7.50 2.27 -10.72
C LEU A 328 -8.01 3.72 -10.76
N TYR A 329 -7.48 4.56 -9.90
CA TYR A 329 -7.72 6.00 -9.89
C TYR A 329 -6.42 6.72 -10.21
N VAL A 330 -6.38 7.49 -11.28
CA VAL A 330 -5.21 8.26 -11.72
C VAL A 330 -5.50 9.75 -11.56
N GLU A 331 -4.89 10.36 -10.55
CA GLU A 331 -4.93 11.80 -10.37
C GLU A 331 -3.95 12.49 -11.31
N ASP A 332 -2.71 12.06 -11.30
CA ASP A 332 -1.66 12.57 -12.18
C ASP A 332 -0.48 11.58 -12.27
N VAL A 333 0.33 11.77 -13.29
CA VAL A 333 1.52 10.98 -13.58
C VAL A 333 2.61 11.94 -14.08
N ASN A 334 3.87 11.65 -13.78
CA ASN A 334 4.96 12.49 -14.27
C ASN A 334 5.16 12.34 -15.80
N PRO A 335 5.95 13.21 -16.44
CA PRO A 335 6.12 13.19 -17.89
C PRO A 335 6.67 11.91 -18.51
N TYR A 336 7.32 11.03 -17.74
CA TYR A 336 7.78 9.72 -18.23
C TYR A 336 6.64 8.73 -18.42
N GLY A 337 5.48 8.97 -17.78
CA GLY A 337 4.30 8.14 -17.91
C GLY A 337 4.34 6.86 -17.09
N ILE A 338 3.28 6.07 -17.23
CA ILE A 338 3.14 4.75 -16.61
C ILE A 338 2.81 3.74 -17.70
N LEU A 339 3.50 2.59 -17.66
CA LEU A 339 3.18 1.41 -18.44
C LEU A 339 2.52 0.35 -17.56
N ILE A 340 1.34 -0.12 -17.98
CA ILE A 340 0.59 -1.18 -17.30
C ILE A 340 0.39 -2.33 -18.29
N SER A 341 0.91 -3.51 -17.95
CA SER A 341 0.90 -4.67 -18.85
C SER A 341 0.28 -5.90 -18.18
N ASN A 342 -0.40 -6.72 -18.99
CA ASN A 342 -0.94 -8.03 -18.59
C ASN A 342 -1.70 -7.99 -17.27
N SER A 343 -2.55 -6.99 -17.12
CA SER A 343 -3.25 -6.68 -15.87
C SER A 343 -4.76 -6.73 -16.05
N SER A 344 -5.51 -6.64 -14.97
CA SER A 344 -6.95 -6.48 -15.04
C SER A 344 -7.46 -5.49 -13.99
N PHE A 345 -8.41 -4.65 -14.40
CA PHE A 345 -9.08 -3.71 -13.50
C PHE A 345 -10.58 -3.90 -13.58
N GLY A 346 -11.18 -4.20 -12.43
CA GLY A 346 -12.61 -4.44 -12.31
C GLY A 346 -13.27 -3.48 -11.32
N ALA A 347 -14.46 -3.02 -11.71
CA ALA A 347 -15.32 -2.23 -10.86
C ALA A 347 -16.25 -3.11 -10.02
N GLY A 348 -16.73 -2.57 -8.90
CA GLY A 348 -17.93 -3.07 -8.25
C GLY A 348 -19.18 -2.60 -9.01
N GLN A 349 -20.35 -2.89 -8.45
CA GLN A 349 -21.63 -2.68 -9.14
C GLN A 349 -21.87 -1.26 -9.66
N ASP A 350 -21.40 -0.24 -8.94
CA ASP A 350 -21.57 1.18 -9.28
C ASP A 350 -20.23 1.93 -9.42
N GLY A 351 -19.16 1.22 -9.78
CA GLY A 351 -17.81 1.78 -9.85
C GLY A 351 -17.26 1.86 -11.27
N ASN A 352 -16.04 2.34 -11.37
CA ASN A 352 -15.25 2.39 -12.59
C ASN A 352 -14.09 1.40 -12.55
N ALA A 353 -13.80 0.74 -13.66
CA ALA A 353 -12.57 -0.03 -13.78
C ALA A 353 -11.35 0.90 -13.62
N VAL A 354 -11.38 2.03 -14.32
CA VAL A 354 -10.36 3.08 -14.23
C VAL A 354 -11.03 4.44 -14.26
N TYR A 355 -10.50 5.36 -13.47
CA TYR A 355 -10.90 6.77 -13.49
C TYR A 355 -9.67 7.67 -13.62
N PHE A 356 -9.67 8.57 -14.60
CA PHE A 356 -8.68 9.62 -14.79
C PHE A 356 -9.23 10.96 -14.32
N TYR A 357 -8.61 11.53 -13.29
CA TYR A 357 -9.01 12.80 -12.72
C TYR A 357 -8.66 13.98 -13.63
N LYS A 358 -9.33 15.10 -13.45
CA LYS A 358 -9.18 16.32 -14.27
C LYS A 358 -7.73 16.84 -14.39
N ASP A 359 -6.90 16.60 -13.39
CA ASP A 359 -5.52 17.10 -13.37
C ASP A 359 -4.54 16.20 -14.16
N PHE A 360 -5.00 15.02 -14.60
CA PHE A 360 -4.18 14.13 -15.43
C PHE A 360 -3.86 14.77 -16.76
N SER A 361 -2.57 14.99 -17.04
CA SER A 361 -2.11 15.73 -18.21
C SER A 361 -0.94 15.10 -18.97
N THR A 362 -0.49 13.92 -18.58
CA THR A 362 0.67 13.23 -19.15
C THR A 362 0.27 11.97 -19.90
N SER A 363 0.83 10.81 -19.59
CA SER A 363 0.51 9.59 -20.33
C SER A 363 0.39 8.34 -19.45
N VAL A 364 -0.59 7.49 -19.79
CA VAL A 364 -0.72 6.12 -19.29
C VAL A 364 -0.91 5.19 -20.49
N GLN A 365 -0.12 4.11 -20.51
CA GLN A 365 -0.19 3.08 -21.54
C GLN A 365 -0.67 1.77 -20.93
N PHE A 366 -1.73 1.19 -21.52
CA PHE A 366 -2.23 -0.14 -21.19
C PHE A 366 -1.90 -1.10 -22.32
N ASN A 367 -1.26 -2.22 -22.00
CA ASN A 367 -0.91 -3.26 -22.97
C ASN A 367 -1.40 -4.63 -22.49
N GLY A 368 -2.29 -5.26 -23.23
CA GLY A 368 -2.84 -6.56 -22.86
C GLY A 368 -3.63 -6.55 -21.55
N VAL A 369 -4.36 -5.46 -21.29
CA VAL A 369 -5.14 -5.27 -20.05
C VAL A 369 -6.60 -5.61 -20.27
N ASP A 370 -7.20 -6.29 -19.28
CA ASP A 370 -8.63 -6.63 -19.28
C ASP A 370 -9.38 -5.66 -18.35
N PHE A 371 -10.30 -4.88 -18.93
CA PHE A 371 -11.16 -3.95 -18.19
C PHE A 371 -12.55 -4.54 -17.98
N LYS A 372 -12.90 -4.80 -16.70
CA LYS A 372 -14.21 -5.30 -16.28
C LYS A 372 -15.01 -4.16 -15.65
N GLY A 373 -15.55 -3.32 -16.51
CA GLY A 373 -16.22 -2.07 -16.15
C GLY A 373 -15.79 -0.93 -17.06
N SER A 374 -16.34 0.25 -16.83
CA SER A 374 -16.04 1.42 -17.65
C SER A 374 -14.71 2.05 -17.28
N VAL A 375 -14.02 2.57 -18.30
CA VAL A 375 -12.92 3.52 -18.14
C VAL A 375 -13.48 4.93 -18.36
N VAL A 376 -13.30 5.80 -17.37
CA VAL A 376 -13.81 7.17 -17.40
C VAL A 376 -12.65 8.16 -17.32
N GLY A 377 -12.63 9.14 -18.22
CA GLY A 377 -11.56 10.13 -18.27
C GLY A 377 -12.07 11.57 -18.30
N ASP A 378 -11.60 12.33 -17.30
CA ASP A 378 -11.80 13.80 -17.19
C ASP A 378 -10.48 14.58 -17.32
N GLY A 379 -9.36 13.86 -17.60
CA GLY A 379 -8.01 14.44 -17.62
C GLY A 379 -7.80 15.45 -18.76
N ASP A 380 -7.30 16.63 -18.42
CA ASP A 380 -7.11 17.72 -19.37
C ASP A 380 -5.76 17.59 -20.10
N GLY A 381 -5.81 17.25 -21.38
CA GLY A 381 -4.63 17.13 -22.25
C GLY A 381 -3.83 15.83 -22.11
N GLY A 382 -4.18 14.95 -21.21
CA GLY A 382 -3.51 13.65 -21.06
C GLY A 382 -3.74 12.69 -22.22
N VAL A 383 -2.80 11.75 -22.40
CA VAL A 383 -2.88 10.70 -23.43
C VAL A 383 -3.06 9.34 -22.77
N VAL A 384 -4.12 8.64 -23.10
CA VAL A 384 -4.36 7.26 -22.67
C VAL A 384 -4.31 6.34 -23.89
N SER A 385 -3.37 5.38 -23.86
CA SER A 385 -3.17 4.42 -24.93
C SER A 385 -3.60 3.03 -24.49
N PHE A 386 -4.35 2.35 -25.35
CA PHE A 386 -4.79 0.97 -25.17
C PHE A 386 -4.30 0.13 -26.34
N GLU A 387 -3.48 -0.88 -26.07
CA GLU A 387 -2.99 -1.81 -27.06
C GLU A 387 -3.34 -3.25 -26.66
N SER A 388 -3.98 -3.96 -27.56
CA SER A 388 -4.40 -5.36 -27.36
C SER A 388 -5.19 -5.56 -26.05
N CYS A 389 -5.99 -4.58 -25.69
CA CYS A 389 -6.82 -4.60 -24.49
C CYS A 389 -8.21 -5.17 -24.77
N THR A 390 -8.85 -5.66 -23.70
CA THR A 390 -10.23 -6.18 -23.75
C THR A 390 -11.10 -5.37 -22.82
N PHE A 391 -12.31 -5.02 -23.29
CA PHE A 391 -13.32 -4.32 -22.49
C PHE A 391 -14.55 -5.21 -22.34
N SER A 392 -14.92 -5.50 -21.08
CA SER A 392 -16.07 -6.32 -20.71
C SER A 392 -16.82 -5.74 -19.51
N GLU A 393 -18.00 -6.24 -19.23
CA GLU A 393 -18.79 -5.93 -18.03
C GLU A 393 -19.10 -4.44 -17.82
N TYR A 394 -18.98 -3.59 -18.82
CA TYR A 394 -19.38 -2.18 -18.74
C TYR A 394 -20.90 -2.03 -18.96
N ASN A 395 -21.49 -0.96 -18.40
CA ASN A 395 -22.93 -0.71 -18.52
C ASN A 395 -23.26 0.01 -19.85
N ASP A 396 -23.02 1.31 -19.95
CA ASP A 396 -23.37 2.12 -21.12
C ASP A 396 -22.25 2.13 -22.17
N TYR A 397 -21.04 2.53 -21.75
CA TYR A 397 -19.86 2.64 -22.59
C TYR A 397 -18.66 2.01 -21.94
N ALA A 398 -17.81 1.36 -22.73
CA ALA A 398 -16.53 0.86 -22.27
C ALA A 398 -15.57 2.00 -21.92
N LEU A 399 -15.53 3.00 -22.80
CA LEU A 399 -14.75 4.22 -22.62
C LEU A 399 -15.70 5.43 -22.59
N ARG A 400 -15.71 6.16 -21.50
CA ARG A 400 -16.39 7.44 -21.40
C ARG A 400 -15.32 8.52 -21.18
N MET A 401 -14.91 9.15 -22.29
CA MET A 401 -13.84 10.14 -22.27
C MET A 401 -14.43 11.53 -22.47
N ASN A 402 -14.39 12.33 -21.42
CA ASN A 402 -14.92 13.69 -21.46
C ASN A 402 -13.86 14.69 -21.91
N ARG A 403 -12.58 14.37 -21.68
CA ARG A 403 -11.42 15.19 -22.05
C ARG A 403 -10.22 14.33 -22.44
N GLY A 404 -9.22 14.93 -23.08
CA GLY A 404 -7.92 14.35 -23.36
C GLY A 404 -7.81 13.68 -24.71
N ASN A 405 -6.88 12.75 -24.81
CA ASN A 405 -6.54 12.03 -26.04
C ASN A 405 -6.59 10.53 -25.80
N VAL A 406 -7.15 9.80 -26.74
CA VAL A 406 -7.27 8.33 -26.68
C VAL A 406 -6.69 7.70 -27.92
N LEU A 407 -5.85 6.68 -27.71
CA LEU A 407 -5.30 5.84 -28.77
C LEU A 407 -5.75 4.40 -28.52
N LEU A 408 -6.39 3.78 -29.50
CA LEU A 408 -6.84 2.38 -29.46
C LEU A 408 -6.13 1.59 -30.57
N SER A 409 -5.49 0.49 -30.21
CA SER A 409 -4.87 -0.42 -31.16
C SER A 409 -5.22 -1.86 -30.83
N GLN A 410 -5.84 -2.56 -31.75
CA GLN A 410 -6.19 -3.98 -31.66
C GLN A 410 -7.00 -4.35 -30.38
N CYS A 411 -7.87 -3.44 -29.95
CA CYS A 411 -8.69 -3.64 -28.76
C CYS A 411 -10.01 -4.33 -29.08
N GLU A 412 -10.44 -5.23 -28.19
CA GLU A 412 -11.69 -5.96 -28.31
C GLU A 412 -12.73 -5.45 -27.31
N PHE A 413 -13.95 -5.25 -27.79
CA PHE A 413 -15.11 -4.87 -26.97
C PHE A 413 -16.10 -6.03 -26.94
N LYS A 414 -16.32 -6.63 -25.78
CA LYS A 414 -17.12 -7.86 -25.63
C LYS A 414 -18.64 -7.64 -25.70
N LYS A 415 -19.09 -6.40 -25.54
CA LYS A 415 -20.51 -6.06 -25.65
C LYS A 415 -20.81 -5.33 -26.95
N ASN A 416 -21.96 -5.60 -27.51
CA ASN A 416 -22.45 -4.93 -28.71
C ASN A 416 -23.12 -3.57 -28.46
N ALA A 417 -23.08 -3.09 -27.19
CA ALA A 417 -23.53 -1.75 -26.80
C ALA A 417 -22.45 -0.69 -27.10
N GLY A 418 -22.68 0.57 -26.76
CA GLY A 418 -21.75 1.66 -27.04
C GLY A 418 -20.33 1.36 -26.58
N HIS A 419 -19.35 1.54 -27.47
CA HIS A 419 -17.97 1.29 -27.12
C HIS A 419 -17.32 2.54 -26.50
N VAL A 420 -17.40 3.67 -27.20
CA VAL A 420 -16.73 4.91 -26.83
C VAL A 420 -17.72 6.06 -26.85
N TYR A 421 -17.80 6.79 -25.74
CA TYR A 421 -18.44 8.09 -25.65
C TYR A 421 -17.36 9.18 -25.61
N LEU A 422 -17.45 10.16 -26.47
CA LEU A 422 -16.56 11.33 -26.52
C LEU A 422 -17.34 12.57 -26.07
N GLY A 423 -16.92 13.18 -24.97
CA GLY A 423 -17.50 14.40 -24.44
C GLY A 423 -17.00 15.66 -25.18
N ALA A 424 -17.60 16.81 -24.85
CA ALA A 424 -17.40 18.08 -25.56
C ALA A 424 -15.96 18.65 -25.53
N ASN A 425 -15.10 18.15 -24.66
CA ASN A 425 -13.72 18.63 -24.50
C ASN A 425 -12.68 17.60 -24.92
N MET A 426 -13.04 16.65 -25.75
CA MET A 426 -12.09 15.69 -26.32
C MET A 426 -11.22 16.36 -27.40
N HIS A 427 -9.92 16.01 -27.37
CA HIS A 427 -8.97 16.51 -28.37
C HIS A 427 -8.78 15.54 -29.53
N THR A 428 -8.55 14.25 -29.21
CA THR A 428 -8.23 13.24 -30.23
C THR A 428 -8.74 11.85 -29.85
N LEU A 429 -9.33 11.17 -30.82
CA LEU A 429 -9.48 9.72 -30.82
C LEU A 429 -8.80 9.16 -32.06
N LYS A 430 -7.83 8.25 -31.87
CA LYS A 430 -7.24 7.44 -32.95
C LYS A 430 -7.51 5.98 -32.68
N SER A 431 -7.93 5.24 -33.68
CA SER A 431 -8.27 3.82 -33.53
C SER A 431 -7.78 3.03 -34.72
N VAL A 432 -7.15 1.88 -34.43
CA VAL A 432 -6.71 0.90 -35.43
C VAL A 432 -7.20 -0.48 -35.01
N ASN A 433 -7.94 -1.15 -35.91
CA ASN A 433 -8.40 -2.53 -35.70
C ASN A 433 -9.03 -2.80 -34.30
N SER A 434 -9.87 -1.89 -33.84
CA SER A 434 -10.51 -1.99 -32.54
C SER A 434 -12.03 -2.04 -32.66
N GLY A 435 -12.69 -2.64 -31.65
CA GLY A 435 -14.13 -2.73 -31.58
C GLY A 435 -14.65 -4.16 -31.47
N ASP A 436 -15.95 -4.36 -31.74
CA ASP A 436 -16.55 -5.67 -31.91
C ASP A 436 -16.46 -6.06 -33.40
N LYS A 437 -15.82 -7.19 -33.68
CA LYS A 437 -15.56 -7.65 -35.08
C LYS A 437 -14.93 -6.55 -35.96
N SER A 438 -13.97 -5.83 -35.40
CA SER A 438 -13.27 -4.69 -36.01
C SER A 438 -14.16 -3.49 -36.34
N LYS A 439 -15.32 -3.37 -35.70
CA LYS A 439 -16.20 -2.20 -35.79
C LYS A 439 -16.26 -1.49 -34.45
N LEU A 440 -15.74 -0.29 -34.44
CA LEU A 440 -15.81 0.57 -33.27
C LEU A 440 -17.09 1.43 -33.31
N LYS A 441 -17.88 1.39 -32.26
CA LYS A 441 -19.06 2.23 -32.09
C LYS A 441 -18.70 3.46 -31.26
N VAL A 442 -18.75 4.62 -31.87
CA VAL A 442 -18.41 5.90 -31.23
C VAL A 442 -19.64 6.79 -31.20
N ASP A 443 -19.96 7.25 -29.99
CA ASP A 443 -20.94 8.31 -29.76
C ASP A 443 -20.19 9.61 -29.52
N ASN A 444 -20.17 10.47 -30.49
CA ASN A 444 -19.33 11.67 -30.52
C ASN A 444 -20.12 12.93 -30.23
N HIS A 445 -19.80 13.57 -29.10
CA HIS A 445 -20.33 14.84 -28.65
C HIS A 445 -19.26 15.93 -28.51
N SER A 446 -18.10 15.74 -29.14
CA SER A 446 -16.97 16.69 -29.11
C SER A 446 -17.18 17.92 -29.99
#